data_df3398dc40a99728cb710f80739f4026
#
_entry.id   df3398dc40a99728cb710f80739f4026
#
_cell.length_a   1.000
_cell.length_b   1.000
_cell.length_c   1.000
_cell.angle_alpha   90.00
_cell.angle_beta   90.00
_cell.angle_gamma   90.00
#
_symmetry.space_group_name_H-M   'P 1'
#
loop_
_entity.id
_entity.type
_entity.pdbx_description
1 polymer ?
#
loop_
_entity_poly.entity_id
_entity_poly.type
_entity_poly.pdbx_seq_one_letter_code
_entity_poly.pdbx_strand_id
1 'polypeptide(L)'
;IFILDPQEQIVDGDEYITYETDPLLAVTDSGGLNDGDEISFGSDPLDASDDDAYNPAVDADADGLINSDEDIHGTDRLNPDTDGDDLGDGFEVNREDPLDPLDPDSDDDEILDGDELTLGTDPLDPDSDDDEILDGDELILGTDPLNSDTDSDGLPDGEEINLEEPTDPLNPDTDGDDLLDGIEVNTHLTDPLNSDTDGGGLNDGDEIGFESNPHDPSDDAIADPDGDADGDGLTNGLEISQGTDPENADSDSDGLEDGAEAFTYRTNPLIADTDGGGMNDGDEIGFGSNPRRP
;
A
#
# COMPACT_ATOMS: atom_id res chain seq x y z
N ILE A 1 -25.00 -65.01 -41.61
CA ILE A 1 -23.67 -64.47 -41.95
C ILE A 1 -23.66 -63.05 -41.37
N PHE A 2 -23.03 -62.90 -40.22
CA PHE A 2 -22.83 -61.61 -39.64
C PHE A 2 -21.74 -60.89 -40.46
N ILE A 3 -22.02 -59.73 -40.94
CA ILE A 3 -21.04 -58.86 -41.62
C ILE A 3 -20.54 -57.93 -40.50
N LEU A 4 -19.32 -58.12 -40.10
CA LEU A 4 -18.66 -57.12 -39.22
C LEU A 4 -18.35 -55.87 -40.05
N ASP A 5 -18.80 -54.74 -39.61
CA ASP A 5 -18.20 -53.46 -40.03
C ASP A 5 -16.78 -53.44 -39.53
N PRO A 6 -15.76 -53.29 -40.39
CA PRO A 6 -14.36 -53.32 -39.98
C PRO A 6 -13.93 -52.08 -39.15
N GLN A 7 -14.77 -51.11 -38.93
CA GLN A 7 -14.51 -49.89 -38.19
C GLN A 7 -15.19 -49.85 -36.83
N GLU A 8 -16.04 -50.83 -36.52
CA GLU A 8 -16.84 -50.87 -35.34
C GLU A 8 -16.37 -51.97 -34.35
N GLN A 9 -16.38 -51.63 -33.03
CA GLN A 9 -15.93 -52.55 -31.99
C GLN A 9 -17.07 -53.39 -31.37
N ILE A 10 -18.32 -53.12 -31.75
CA ILE A 10 -19.50 -53.86 -31.29
C ILE A 10 -19.80 -55.00 -32.26
N VAL A 11 -20.40 -56.07 -31.80
CA VAL A 11 -20.86 -57.18 -32.64
C VAL A 11 -22.32 -57.03 -33.02
N ASP A 12 -22.70 -57.23 -34.28
CA ASP A 12 -24.01 -57.03 -34.88
C ASP A 12 -25.22 -57.50 -34.01
N GLY A 13 -25.00 -58.47 -33.13
CA GLY A 13 -26.07 -58.99 -32.28
C GLY A 13 -26.35 -58.14 -31.03
N ASP A 14 -25.35 -57.44 -30.53
CA ASP A 14 -25.47 -56.59 -29.38
C ASP A 14 -26.03 -55.20 -29.75
N GLU A 15 -25.72 -54.68 -30.95
CA GLU A 15 -26.24 -53.45 -31.49
C GLU A 15 -27.76 -53.43 -31.52
N TYR A 16 -28.38 -54.38 -32.13
CA TYR A 16 -29.83 -54.41 -32.29
C TYR A 16 -30.59 -54.79 -31.00
N ILE A 17 -29.97 -55.62 -30.14
CA ILE A 17 -30.68 -56.14 -28.95
C ILE A 17 -30.45 -55.30 -27.72
N THR A 18 -29.26 -54.68 -27.61
CA THR A 18 -28.86 -54.01 -26.40
C THR A 18 -28.91 -52.49 -26.55
N TYR A 19 -28.47 -51.93 -27.69
CA TYR A 19 -28.28 -50.51 -27.89
C TYR A 19 -29.26 -49.90 -28.94
N GLU A 20 -30.03 -50.71 -29.68
CA GLU A 20 -30.97 -50.30 -30.70
C GLU A 20 -30.32 -49.58 -31.92
N THR A 21 -29.02 -49.69 -32.10
CA THR A 21 -28.28 -49.12 -33.20
C THR A 21 -28.50 -49.94 -34.52
N ASP A 22 -28.11 -49.34 -35.70
CA ASP A 22 -28.21 -50.00 -36.99
C ASP A 22 -26.92 -50.81 -37.33
N PRO A 23 -26.94 -52.14 -37.29
CA PRO A 23 -25.78 -52.99 -37.53
C PRO A 23 -25.14 -52.89 -38.93
N LEU A 24 -25.63 -51.98 -39.76
CA LEU A 24 -25.08 -51.73 -41.10
C LEU A 24 -24.42 -50.33 -41.18
N LEU A 25 -24.50 -49.57 -40.12
CA LEU A 25 -23.91 -48.23 -40.02
C LEU A 25 -22.94 -48.23 -38.85
N ALA A 26 -21.77 -47.65 -39.04
CA ALA A 26 -20.79 -47.48 -37.97
C ALA A 26 -21.12 -46.24 -37.10
N VAL A 27 -22.00 -45.39 -37.55
CA VAL A 27 -22.54 -44.20 -36.88
C VAL A 27 -24.06 -44.19 -37.11
N THR A 28 -24.82 -44.58 -36.13
CA THR A 28 -26.30 -44.77 -36.27
C THR A 28 -27.05 -43.41 -36.28
N ASP A 29 -26.65 -42.47 -35.48
CA ASP A 29 -27.30 -41.16 -35.28
C ASP A 29 -26.83 -40.07 -36.27
N SER A 30 -25.75 -40.36 -37.01
CA SER A 30 -25.05 -39.45 -37.92
C SER A 30 -24.24 -38.34 -37.18
N GLY A 31 -23.79 -38.63 -35.96
CA GLY A 31 -22.86 -37.84 -35.17
C GLY A 31 -21.40 -37.90 -35.65
N GLY A 32 -20.48 -37.68 -34.77
CA GLY A 32 -19.06 -37.64 -35.03
C GLY A 32 -18.31 -38.91 -34.62
N LEU A 33 -18.85 -39.64 -33.65
CA LEU A 33 -18.30 -40.89 -33.11
C LEU A 33 -18.92 -42.12 -33.82
N ASN A 34 -18.30 -43.26 -33.69
CA ASN A 34 -18.95 -44.52 -34.10
C ASN A 34 -19.58 -45.17 -32.88
N ASP A 35 -20.66 -45.96 -33.09
CA ASP A 35 -21.49 -46.55 -32.02
C ASP A 35 -20.66 -47.32 -30.99
N GLY A 36 -19.55 -47.93 -31.38
CA GLY A 36 -18.64 -48.70 -30.51
C GLY A 36 -17.79 -47.76 -29.61
N ASP A 37 -17.32 -46.65 -30.15
CA ASP A 37 -16.58 -45.66 -29.39
C ASP A 37 -17.50 -44.93 -28.42
N GLU A 38 -18.75 -44.59 -28.86
CA GLU A 38 -19.77 -43.96 -28.00
C GLU A 38 -20.09 -44.81 -26.76
N ILE A 39 -20.35 -46.08 -26.97
CA ILE A 39 -20.58 -47.02 -25.85
C ILE A 39 -19.34 -47.09 -24.92
N SER A 40 -18.15 -47.04 -25.50
CA SER A 40 -16.90 -47.09 -24.73
C SER A 40 -16.69 -45.84 -23.92
N PHE A 41 -17.08 -44.65 -24.44
CA PHE A 41 -16.95 -43.35 -23.79
C PHE A 41 -18.15 -43.03 -22.90
N GLY A 42 -19.29 -43.67 -23.10
CA GLY A 42 -20.49 -43.53 -22.28
C GLY A 42 -21.56 -42.60 -22.87
N SER A 43 -21.42 -42.17 -24.14
CA SER A 43 -22.42 -41.42 -24.90
C SER A 43 -23.56 -42.35 -25.38
N ASP A 44 -24.64 -41.77 -25.93
CA ASP A 44 -25.78 -42.48 -26.47
C ASP A 44 -25.68 -42.62 -27.99
N PRO A 45 -25.44 -43.83 -28.55
CA PRO A 45 -25.29 -44.02 -30.01
C PRO A 45 -26.52 -43.64 -30.87
N LEU A 46 -27.57 -43.14 -30.26
CA LEU A 46 -28.78 -42.64 -30.93
C LEU A 46 -28.95 -41.13 -30.81
N ASP A 47 -28.03 -40.43 -30.13
CA ASP A 47 -28.12 -38.98 -29.89
C ASP A 47 -26.84 -38.22 -30.32
N ALA A 48 -26.74 -37.84 -31.58
CA ALA A 48 -25.61 -37.04 -32.12
C ALA A 48 -25.31 -35.73 -31.39
N SER A 49 -26.12 -35.36 -30.43
CA SER A 49 -25.89 -34.09 -29.70
C SER A 49 -24.95 -34.21 -28.49
N ASP A 50 -24.63 -35.43 -28.07
CA ASP A 50 -23.72 -35.68 -26.96
C ASP A 50 -22.31 -36.13 -27.38
N ASP A 51 -22.10 -36.38 -28.69
CA ASP A 51 -20.81 -36.84 -29.25
C ASP A 51 -19.63 -35.97 -28.86
N ASP A 52 -19.77 -34.66 -28.99
CA ASP A 52 -18.70 -33.72 -28.72
C ASP A 52 -18.31 -33.75 -27.22
N ALA A 53 -19.27 -33.91 -26.34
CA ALA A 53 -19.05 -33.98 -24.89
C ALA A 53 -18.26 -35.24 -24.45
N TYR A 54 -18.43 -36.33 -25.21
CA TYR A 54 -17.80 -37.62 -24.86
C TYR A 54 -16.60 -37.99 -25.72
N ASN A 55 -16.40 -37.31 -26.84
CA ASN A 55 -15.24 -37.54 -27.71
C ASN A 55 -13.94 -37.00 -27.07
N PRO A 56 -13.00 -37.85 -26.68
CA PRO A 56 -11.79 -37.45 -25.97
C PRO A 56 -10.85 -36.55 -26.78
N ALA A 57 -11.01 -36.48 -28.12
CA ALA A 57 -10.17 -35.69 -29.02
C ALA A 57 -10.78 -34.32 -29.40
N VAL A 58 -11.93 -33.99 -28.87
CA VAL A 58 -12.64 -32.70 -29.07
C VAL A 58 -12.45 -31.81 -27.86
N ASP A 59 -12.44 -30.53 -28.06
CA ASP A 59 -12.56 -29.46 -27.10
C ASP A 59 -14.04 -29.02 -27.15
N ALA A 60 -14.84 -29.50 -26.18
CA ALA A 60 -16.29 -29.43 -26.27
C ALA A 60 -16.86 -28.07 -25.86
N ASP A 61 -16.19 -27.32 -24.98
CA ASP A 61 -16.59 -25.99 -24.51
C ASP A 61 -15.73 -24.86 -25.11
N ALA A 62 -14.67 -25.24 -25.84
CA ALA A 62 -13.78 -24.33 -26.57
C ALA A 62 -12.89 -23.44 -25.68
N ASP A 63 -12.45 -23.98 -24.54
CA ASP A 63 -11.54 -23.30 -23.62
C ASP A 63 -10.06 -23.46 -23.98
N GLY A 64 -9.72 -24.44 -24.83
CA GLY A 64 -8.34 -24.74 -25.26
C GLY A 64 -7.78 -26.05 -24.72
N LEU A 65 -8.50 -26.80 -23.86
CA LEU A 65 -8.26 -28.19 -23.53
C LEU A 65 -9.14 -29.11 -24.36
N ILE A 66 -8.66 -30.31 -24.66
CA ILE A 66 -9.49 -31.36 -25.22
C ILE A 66 -10.02 -32.23 -24.07
N ASN A 67 -11.20 -32.85 -24.25
CA ASN A 67 -11.87 -33.65 -23.23
C ASN A 67 -10.96 -34.69 -22.53
N SER A 68 -9.98 -35.25 -23.23
CA SER A 68 -9.03 -36.20 -22.61
C SER A 68 -8.03 -35.53 -21.67
N ASP A 69 -7.69 -34.26 -21.91
CA ASP A 69 -6.79 -33.50 -21.05
C ASP A 69 -7.56 -32.97 -19.83
N GLU A 70 -8.83 -32.60 -20.03
CA GLU A 70 -9.75 -32.26 -18.93
C GLU A 70 -9.95 -33.43 -17.96
N ASP A 71 -10.12 -34.67 -18.48
CA ASP A 71 -10.17 -35.89 -17.64
C ASP A 71 -8.89 -36.05 -16.80
N ILE A 72 -7.75 -35.61 -17.28
CA ILE A 72 -6.47 -35.68 -16.56
C ILE A 72 -6.41 -34.63 -15.46
N HIS A 73 -6.89 -33.43 -15.73
CA HIS A 73 -6.90 -32.31 -14.78
C HIS A 73 -8.11 -32.34 -13.83
N GLY A 74 -9.19 -33.02 -14.24
CA GLY A 74 -10.40 -33.18 -13.41
C GLY A 74 -11.43 -32.07 -13.64
N THR A 75 -11.28 -31.32 -14.71
CA THR A 75 -12.18 -30.24 -15.12
C THR A 75 -13.45 -30.76 -15.82
N ASP A 76 -14.43 -29.90 -16.04
CA ASP A 76 -15.73 -30.24 -16.65
C ASP A 76 -15.73 -29.91 -18.14
N ARG A 77 -15.68 -30.91 -19.00
CA ARG A 77 -15.66 -30.90 -20.46
C ARG A 77 -16.69 -29.97 -21.14
N LEU A 78 -17.68 -29.47 -20.40
CA LEU A 78 -18.74 -28.61 -20.91
C LEU A 78 -18.80 -27.25 -20.21
N ASN A 79 -17.86 -26.99 -19.32
CA ASN A 79 -17.73 -25.74 -18.61
C ASN A 79 -16.31 -25.19 -18.78
N PRO A 80 -16.12 -24.16 -19.60
CA PRO A 80 -14.80 -23.62 -19.96
C PRO A 80 -14.03 -22.96 -18.81
N ASP A 81 -14.61 -22.90 -17.62
CA ASP A 81 -14.08 -22.30 -16.40
C ASP A 81 -14.70 -23.11 -15.24
N THR A 82 -13.95 -24.13 -14.78
CA THR A 82 -14.53 -25.13 -13.88
C THR A 82 -14.71 -24.62 -12.45
N ASP A 83 -13.81 -23.81 -11.94
CA ASP A 83 -13.87 -23.27 -10.57
C ASP A 83 -14.54 -21.89 -10.48
N GLY A 84 -14.68 -21.17 -11.61
CA GLY A 84 -15.50 -19.97 -11.72
C GLY A 84 -14.78 -18.68 -11.34
N ASP A 85 -13.48 -18.60 -11.58
CA ASP A 85 -12.62 -17.46 -11.27
C ASP A 85 -12.49 -16.44 -12.42
N ASP A 86 -13.22 -16.65 -13.54
CA ASP A 86 -13.14 -15.91 -14.80
C ASP A 86 -11.90 -16.21 -15.68
N LEU A 87 -11.08 -17.24 -15.33
CA LEU A 87 -10.09 -17.83 -16.22
C LEU A 87 -10.67 -19.12 -16.83
N GLY A 88 -10.17 -19.52 -17.97
CA GLY A 88 -10.56 -20.78 -18.58
C GLY A 88 -9.56 -21.87 -18.24
N ASP A 89 -10.04 -23.12 -17.99
CA ASP A 89 -9.22 -24.25 -17.60
C ASP A 89 -8.02 -24.44 -18.54
N GLY A 90 -8.24 -24.27 -19.86
CA GLY A 90 -7.18 -24.33 -20.86
C GLY A 90 -6.17 -23.19 -20.80
N PHE A 91 -6.57 -22.01 -20.34
CA PHE A 91 -5.66 -20.91 -20.12
C PHE A 91 -4.75 -21.18 -18.91
N GLU A 92 -5.31 -21.66 -17.82
CA GLU A 92 -4.60 -21.93 -16.57
C GLU A 92 -3.55 -23.05 -16.72
N VAL A 93 -3.97 -24.18 -17.30
CA VAL A 93 -3.09 -25.35 -17.54
C VAL A 93 -1.94 -25.03 -18.50
N ASN A 94 -2.17 -24.18 -19.52
CA ASN A 94 -1.18 -23.93 -20.59
C ASN A 94 -0.27 -22.70 -20.34
N ARG A 95 -0.37 -22.04 -19.19
CA ARG A 95 0.54 -20.95 -18.80
C ARG A 95 1.97 -21.45 -18.60
N GLU A 96 2.94 -20.51 -18.59
CA GLU A 96 4.34 -20.80 -18.25
C GLU A 96 4.47 -21.25 -16.79
N ASP A 97 3.72 -20.61 -15.89
CA ASP A 97 3.51 -21.01 -14.50
C ASP A 97 2.04 -21.39 -14.34
N PRO A 98 1.69 -22.70 -14.39
CA PRO A 98 0.30 -23.17 -14.39
C PRO A 98 -0.40 -22.92 -13.08
N LEU A 99 -1.68 -22.52 -13.16
CA LEU A 99 -2.62 -22.46 -12.05
C LEU A 99 -3.37 -23.80 -11.92
N ASP A 100 -4.08 -24.00 -10.83
CA ASP A 100 -4.94 -25.17 -10.64
C ASP A 100 -6.36 -24.85 -11.07
N PRO A 101 -6.87 -25.39 -12.22
CA PRO A 101 -8.20 -25.06 -12.74
C PRO A 101 -9.37 -25.57 -11.88
N LEU A 102 -9.10 -25.99 -10.66
CA LEU A 102 -10.08 -26.42 -9.66
C LEU A 102 -10.00 -25.58 -8.37
N ASP A 103 -9.08 -24.64 -8.31
CA ASP A 103 -8.87 -23.78 -7.15
C ASP A 103 -8.89 -22.30 -7.60
N PRO A 104 -9.98 -21.57 -7.32
CA PRO A 104 -10.20 -20.23 -7.86
C PRO A 104 -9.33 -19.12 -7.23
N ASP A 105 -8.47 -19.47 -6.25
CA ASP A 105 -7.61 -18.58 -5.47
C ASP A 105 -6.35 -19.38 -5.11
N SER A 106 -5.38 -19.41 -6.03
CA SER A 106 -4.25 -20.36 -6.00
C SER A 106 -3.25 -20.13 -4.87
N ASP A 107 -3.20 -18.92 -4.29
CA ASP A 107 -2.28 -18.56 -3.20
C ASP A 107 -2.98 -18.26 -1.86
N ASP A 108 -4.33 -18.37 -1.83
CA ASP A 108 -5.15 -18.22 -0.63
C ASP A 108 -5.13 -16.78 -0.02
N ASP A 109 -5.00 -15.72 -0.82
CA ASP A 109 -4.97 -14.32 -0.37
C ASP A 109 -6.35 -13.63 -0.33
N GLU A 110 -7.42 -14.32 -0.73
CA GLU A 110 -8.82 -13.86 -0.85
C GLU A 110 -9.12 -13.04 -2.13
N ILE A 111 -8.20 -12.97 -3.11
CA ILE A 111 -8.47 -12.50 -4.47
C ILE A 111 -8.55 -13.73 -5.39
N LEU A 112 -9.43 -13.69 -6.39
CA LEU A 112 -9.51 -14.76 -7.38
C LEU A 112 -8.41 -14.59 -8.43
N ASP A 113 -7.83 -15.69 -8.94
CA ASP A 113 -6.73 -15.67 -9.92
C ASP A 113 -7.04 -14.79 -11.14
N GLY A 114 -8.30 -14.79 -11.62
CA GLY A 114 -8.74 -13.93 -12.73
C GLY A 114 -8.82 -12.45 -12.38
N ASP A 115 -9.21 -12.12 -11.16
CA ASP A 115 -9.22 -10.75 -10.65
C ASP A 115 -7.80 -10.22 -10.47
N GLU A 116 -6.86 -11.06 -10.00
CA GLU A 116 -5.46 -10.70 -9.84
C GLU A 116 -4.79 -10.35 -11.17
N LEU A 117 -5.00 -11.14 -12.22
CA LEU A 117 -4.50 -10.79 -13.55
C LEU A 117 -5.04 -9.46 -14.06
N THR A 118 -6.20 -9.02 -13.57
CA THR A 118 -6.81 -7.72 -13.91
C THR A 118 -6.20 -6.60 -13.06
N LEU A 119 -5.90 -6.85 -11.79
CA LEU A 119 -5.23 -5.93 -10.87
C LEU A 119 -3.74 -5.78 -11.24
N GLY A 120 -3.11 -6.86 -11.68
CA GLY A 120 -1.69 -6.93 -12.03
C GLY A 120 -0.84 -7.57 -10.95
N THR A 121 -1.47 -8.16 -9.93
CA THR A 121 -0.84 -9.00 -8.91
C THR A 121 -0.49 -10.39 -9.46
N ASP A 122 0.21 -11.22 -8.72
CA ASP A 122 0.64 -12.55 -9.16
C ASP A 122 -0.17 -13.66 -8.47
N PRO A 123 -1.05 -14.41 -9.18
CA PRO A 123 -1.89 -15.47 -8.61
C PRO A 123 -1.17 -16.63 -7.89
N LEU A 124 0.13 -16.55 -7.73
CA LEU A 124 0.95 -17.54 -7.01
C LEU A 124 1.79 -16.90 -5.90
N ASP A 125 1.61 -15.60 -5.66
CA ASP A 125 2.34 -14.86 -4.64
C ASP A 125 1.39 -13.95 -3.85
N PRO A 126 0.98 -14.36 -2.65
CA PRO A 126 -0.08 -13.68 -1.89
C PRO A 126 0.30 -12.29 -1.36
N ASP A 127 1.51 -11.79 -1.63
CA ASP A 127 2.07 -10.50 -1.21
C ASP A 127 2.98 -10.00 -2.33
N SER A 128 2.36 -9.37 -3.35
CA SER A 128 3.00 -9.06 -4.64
C SER A 128 4.12 -8.01 -4.55
N ASP A 129 4.16 -7.19 -3.50
CA ASP A 129 5.19 -6.15 -3.29
C ASP A 129 6.13 -6.40 -2.11
N ASP A 130 5.96 -7.54 -1.42
CA ASP A 130 6.82 -8.02 -0.33
C ASP A 130 6.82 -7.10 0.93
N ASP A 131 5.68 -6.46 1.27
CA ASP A 131 5.60 -5.54 2.43
C ASP A 131 5.04 -6.18 3.72
N GLU A 132 4.71 -7.48 3.67
CA GLU A 132 4.13 -8.29 4.76
C GLU A 132 2.61 -8.11 4.96
N ILE A 133 1.90 -7.45 4.03
CA ILE A 133 0.43 -7.47 3.93
C ILE A 133 0.06 -8.34 2.72
N LEU A 134 -1.02 -9.10 2.83
CA LEU A 134 -1.53 -9.86 1.68
C LEU A 134 -2.28 -8.93 0.72
N ASP A 135 -2.17 -9.16 -0.59
CA ASP A 135 -2.82 -8.33 -1.61
C ASP A 135 -4.33 -8.14 -1.34
N GLY A 136 -5.02 -9.20 -0.91
CA GLY A 136 -6.43 -9.13 -0.53
C GLY A 136 -6.71 -8.31 0.74
N ASP A 137 -5.84 -8.33 1.73
CA ASP A 137 -5.93 -7.48 2.92
C ASP A 137 -5.68 -6.01 2.56
N GLU A 138 -4.78 -5.71 1.61
CA GLU A 138 -4.50 -4.36 1.13
C GLU A 138 -5.71 -3.73 0.44
N LEU A 139 -6.44 -4.47 -0.40
CA LEU A 139 -7.70 -4.00 -0.98
C LEU A 139 -8.73 -3.62 0.09
N ILE A 140 -8.70 -4.26 1.26
CA ILE A 140 -9.58 -3.92 2.39
C ILE A 140 -9.07 -2.68 3.12
N LEU A 141 -7.77 -2.54 3.31
CA LEU A 141 -7.12 -1.37 3.94
C LEU A 141 -7.19 -0.14 3.03
N GLY A 142 -7.13 -0.33 1.71
CA GLY A 142 -7.13 0.70 0.69
C GLY A 142 -5.72 1.10 0.26
N THR A 143 -4.71 0.31 0.64
CA THR A 143 -3.33 0.41 0.15
C THR A 143 -3.20 -0.16 -1.27
N ASP A 144 -2.05 -0.04 -1.89
CA ASP A 144 -1.81 -0.48 -3.29
C ASP A 144 -0.96 -1.75 -3.30
N PRO A 145 -1.51 -2.96 -3.61
CA PRO A 145 -0.82 -4.25 -3.55
C PRO A 145 0.38 -4.40 -4.50
N LEU A 146 0.76 -3.34 -5.19
CA LEU A 146 1.94 -3.28 -6.05
C LEU A 146 2.93 -2.20 -5.60
N ASN A 147 2.73 -1.59 -4.43
CA ASN A 147 3.55 -0.51 -3.92
C ASN A 147 3.66 -0.53 -2.40
N SER A 148 4.67 -1.15 -1.89
CA SER A 148 4.96 -1.38 -0.47
C SER A 148 5.06 -0.13 0.44
N ASP A 149 4.81 1.08 -0.08
CA ASP A 149 4.81 2.36 0.63
C ASP A 149 3.81 3.26 -0.09
N THR A 150 2.50 3.08 0.23
CA THR A 150 1.39 3.66 -0.53
C THR A 150 1.37 5.18 -0.49
N ASP A 151 1.68 5.80 0.65
CA ASP A 151 1.68 7.26 0.81
C ASP A 151 3.04 7.91 0.58
N SER A 152 4.09 7.09 0.40
CA SER A 152 5.45 7.50 0.03
C SER A 152 6.17 8.34 1.11
N ASP A 153 5.98 8.01 2.37
CA ASP A 153 6.62 8.67 3.50
C ASP A 153 7.98 8.06 3.87
N GLY A 154 8.28 6.86 3.34
CA GLY A 154 9.52 6.10 3.57
C GLY A 154 9.41 5.04 4.66
N LEU A 155 8.19 4.70 5.10
CA LEU A 155 7.85 3.57 5.95
C LEU A 155 6.93 2.64 5.13
N PRO A 156 7.23 1.35 4.98
CA PRO A 156 6.35 0.42 4.29
C PRO A 156 5.01 0.24 5.01
N ASP A 157 3.91 0.07 4.25
CA ASP A 157 2.55 -0.08 4.78
C ASP A 157 2.47 -1.19 5.85
N GLY A 158 3.14 -2.34 5.59
CA GLY A 158 3.21 -3.44 6.54
C GLY A 158 4.03 -3.12 7.79
N GLU A 159 5.09 -2.30 7.71
CA GLU A 159 5.80 -1.83 8.91
C GLU A 159 4.91 -0.90 9.74
N GLU A 160 4.12 -0.01 9.12
CA GLU A 160 3.23 0.94 9.77
C GLU A 160 2.17 0.24 10.62
N ILE A 161 1.44 -0.71 10.04
CA ILE A 161 0.40 -1.47 10.76
C ILE A 161 0.95 -2.40 11.84
N ASN A 162 2.24 -2.77 11.76
CA ASN A 162 2.92 -3.63 12.72
C ASN A 162 3.69 -2.88 13.81
N LEU A 163 3.70 -1.54 13.82
CA LEU A 163 4.22 -0.76 14.93
C LEU A 163 3.47 -1.08 16.23
N GLU A 164 4.08 -0.86 17.39
CA GLU A 164 3.43 -1.04 18.70
C GLU A 164 2.19 -0.13 18.85
N GLU A 165 2.26 1.07 18.26
CA GLU A 165 1.16 2.00 18.02
C GLU A 165 1.16 2.31 16.51
N PRO A 166 0.20 1.76 15.73
CA PRO A 166 0.19 1.86 14.28
C PRO A 166 -0.05 3.29 13.78
N THR A 167 0.65 3.65 12.72
CA THR A 167 0.37 4.84 11.89
C THR A 167 -0.68 4.53 10.81
N ASP A 168 -1.03 5.51 9.98
CA ASP A 168 -2.02 5.35 8.91
C ASP A 168 -1.30 5.27 7.55
N PRO A 169 -1.21 4.08 6.91
CA PRO A 169 -0.46 3.87 5.65
C PRO A 169 -1.00 4.65 4.43
N LEU A 170 -2.01 5.47 4.64
CA LEU A 170 -2.56 6.38 3.63
C LEU A 170 -2.31 7.86 3.96
N ASN A 171 -1.61 8.14 5.04
CA ASN A 171 -1.35 9.49 5.52
C ASN A 171 0.11 9.68 5.94
N PRO A 172 0.96 10.28 5.11
CA PRO A 172 2.42 10.34 5.30
C PRO A 172 2.91 11.13 6.53
N ASP A 173 2.02 11.73 7.30
CA ASP A 173 2.28 12.55 8.49
C ASP A 173 1.04 12.40 9.39
N THR A 174 1.06 11.37 10.25
CA THR A 174 -0.13 10.92 10.99
C THR A 174 -0.60 11.92 12.05
N ASP A 175 0.32 12.61 12.71
CA ASP A 175 -0.01 13.60 13.76
C ASP A 175 -0.05 15.05 13.27
N GLY A 176 0.42 15.33 12.05
CA GLY A 176 0.27 16.60 11.35
C GLY A 176 1.26 17.68 11.78
N ASP A 177 2.48 17.29 12.11
CA ASP A 177 3.53 18.19 12.60
C ASP A 177 4.53 18.66 11.53
N ASP A 178 4.28 18.31 10.26
CA ASP A 178 5.14 18.56 9.10
C ASP A 178 6.41 17.67 9.04
N LEU A 179 6.53 16.64 9.88
CA LEU A 179 7.54 15.58 9.78
C LEU A 179 6.86 14.29 9.30
N LEU A 180 7.47 13.54 8.43
CA LEU A 180 6.89 12.31 7.89
C LEU A 180 7.10 11.14 8.84
N ASP A 181 6.11 10.24 9.00
CA ASP A 181 6.16 9.10 9.92
C ASP A 181 7.41 8.25 9.71
N GLY A 182 7.76 7.94 8.44
CA GLY A 182 8.98 7.21 8.11
C GLY A 182 10.28 7.95 8.47
N ILE A 183 10.29 9.27 8.46
CA ILE A 183 11.43 10.09 8.91
C ILE A 183 11.52 10.07 10.44
N GLU A 184 10.39 10.13 11.13
CA GLU A 184 10.32 10.05 12.57
C GLU A 184 10.83 8.72 13.09
N VAL A 185 10.27 7.61 12.61
CA VAL A 185 10.64 6.26 13.02
C VAL A 185 12.10 5.93 12.71
N ASN A 186 12.60 6.28 11.52
CA ASN A 186 13.88 5.80 11.03
C ASN A 186 15.05 6.76 11.26
N THR A 187 14.79 8.08 11.43
CA THR A 187 15.85 9.09 11.45
C THR A 187 15.92 9.85 12.76
N HIS A 188 14.78 10.41 13.20
CA HIS A 188 14.76 11.26 14.38
C HIS A 188 14.41 10.51 15.65
N LEU A 189 13.75 9.33 15.53
CA LEU A 189 13.25 8.50 16.64
C LEU A 189 12.24 9.25 17.51
N THR A 190 11.48 10.14 16.90
CA THR A 190 10.32 10.82 17.48
C THR A 190 9.09 9.92 17.45
N ASP A 191 7.99 10.34 18.02
CA ASP A 191 6.74 9.57 18.11
C ASP A 191 5.76 10.03 17.03
N PRO A 192 5.53 9.28 15.94
CA PRO A 192 4.72 9.68 14.79
C PRO A 192 3.22 9.86 15.10
N LEU A 193 2.81 9.65 16.34
CA LEU A 193 1.45 9.88 16.83
C LEU A 193 1.36 11.05 17.82
N ASN A 194 2.47 11.74 18.06
CA ASN A 194 2.56 12.82 19.04
C ASN A 194 3.43 13.97 18.53
N SER A 195 2.83 14.95 17.92
CA SER A 195 3.44 16.13 17.28
C SER A 195 4.42 16.96 18.13
N ASP A 196 4.68 16.58 19.37
CA ASP A 196 5.61 17.21 20.32
C ASP A 196 6.11 16.11 21.25
N THR A 197 7.13 15.39 20.80
CA THR A 197 7.62 14.16 21.47
C THR A 197 8.09 14.41 22.90
N ASP A 198 8.72 15.54 23.19
CA ASP A 198 9.27 15.86 24.51
C ASP A 198 8.39 16.75 25.39
N GLY A 199 7.34 17.38 24.82
CA GLY A 199 6.40 18.24 25.54
C GLY A 199 6.93 19.64 25.83
N GLY A 200 7.89 20.12 25.05
CA GLY A 200 8.54 21.42 25.19
C GLY A 200 7.70 22.59 24.70
N GLY A 201 6.87 22.34 23.66
CA GLY A 201 5.92 23.34 23.14
C GLY A 201 6.13 23.72 21.67
N LEU A 202 7.23 23.33 21.06
CA LEU A 202 7.38 23.24 19.60
C LEU A 202 6.93 21.85 19.15
N ASN A 203 6.56 21.71 17.88
CA ASN A 203 6.36 20.39 17.31
C ASN A 203 7.68 19.87 16.72
N ASP A 204 7.79 18.53 16.55
CA ASP A 204 9.04 17.88 16.16
C ASP A 204 9.54 18.39 14.79
N GLY A 205 8.62 18.64 13.83
CA GLY A 205 8.95 19.18 12.53
C GLY A 205 9.50 20.63 12.58
N ASP A 206 8.89 21.50 13.41
CA ASP A 206 9.41 22.85 13.64
C ASP A 206 10.78 22.82 14.33
N GLU A 207 10.99 21.91 15.30
CA GLU A 207 12.28 21.75 15.98
C GLU A 207 13.40 21.35 15.02
N ILE A 208 13.13 20.38 14.14
CA ILE A 208 14.08 20.02 13.09
C ILE A 208 14.36 21.20 12.17
N GLY A 209 13.32 22.00 11.84
CA GLY A 209 13.42 23.21 11.04
C GLY A 209 14.25 24.32 11.69
N PHE A 210 14.20 24.44 13.01
CA PHE A 210 14.94 25.44 13.81
C PHE A 210 16.30 24.92 14.33
N GLU A 211 16.63 23.65 14.05
CA GLU A 211 17.87 23.00 14.53
C GLU A 211 17.89 22.79 16.06
N SER A 212 16.69 22.70 16.72
CA SER A 212 16.56 22.23 18.12
C SER A 212 16.49 20.71 18.19
N ASN A 213 16.35 20.17 19.37
CA ASN A 213 16.39 18.72 19.61
C ASN A 213 15.03 18.21 20.07
N PRO A 214 14.26 17.46 19.25
CA PRO A 214 12.91 16.98 19.57
C PRO A 214 12.84 15.98 20.75
N HIS A 215 13.89 15.87 21.54
CA HIS A 215 13.97 15.08 22.77
C HIS A 215 14.45 15.91 23.98
N ASP A 216 14.56 17.23 23.86
CA ASP A 216 15.03 18.12 24.95
C ASP A 216 14.12 19.35 25.10
N PRO A 217 13.06 19.30 25.91
CA PRO A 217 12.06 20.37 26.06
C PRO A 217 12.64 21.68 26.60
N SER A 218 13.95 21.75 26.85
CA SER A 218 14.58 22.93 27.40
C SER A 218 15.09 23.91 26.36
N ASP A 219 15.22 23.49 25.10
CA ASP A 219 15.73 24.37 24.01
C ASP A 219 14.63 24.97 23.12
N ASP A 220 13.37 24.51 23.21
CA ASP A 220 12.21 25.00 22.44
C ASP A 220 11.97 26.50 22.61
N ALA A 221 12.01 26.95 23.85
CA ALA A 221 11.74 28.35 24.15
C ALA A 221 12.72 29.32 23.46
N ILE A 222 13.92 28.86 23.16
CA ILE A 222 14.96 29.63 22.48
C ILE A 222 14.88 29.42 20.97
N ALA A 223 14.54 28.23 20.53
CA ALA A 223 14.51 27.83 19.13
C ALA A 223 13.37 28.51 18.36
N ASP A 224 12.20 28.75 19.00
CA ASP A 224 11.07 29.44 18.38
C ASP A 224 11.42 30.90 18.04
N PRO A 225 11.55 31.29 16.75
CA PRO A 225 11.88 32.67 16.38
C PRO A 225 10.77 33.69 16.68
N ASP A 226 9.54 33.24 16.85
CA ASP A 226 8.37 34.05 17.24
C ASP A 226 8.15 34.06 18.76
N GLY A 227 8.87 33.21 19.50
CA GLY A 227 8.90 33.17 20.97
C GLY A 227 9.61 34.37 21.56
N ASP A 228 9.51 34.52 22.88
CA ASP A 228 10.14 35.55 23.72
C ASP A 228 10.64 34.84 24.99
N ALA A 229 11.84 34.26 24.93
CA ALA A 229 12.32 33.28 25.91
C ALA A 229 12.62 33.92 27.27
N ASP A 230 13.07 35.17 27.31
CA ASP A 230 13.37 35.91 28.55
C ASP A 230 12.27 36.88 28.99
N GLY A 231 11.24 37.12 28.13
CA GLY A 231 10.04 37.88 28.47
C GLY A 231 10.23 39.40 28.40
N ASP A 232 11.20 39.92 27.66
CA ASP A 232 11.51 41.34 27.59
C ASP A 232 10.69 42.11 26.54
N GLY A 233 9.95 41.39 25.67
CA GLY A 233 9.10 41.94 24.60
C GLY A 233 9.75 42.04 23.23
N LEU A 234 10.98 41.54 23.04
CA LEU A 234 11.55 41.15 21.76
C LEU A 234 11.23 39.70 21.51
N THR A 235 11.15 39.29 20.24
CA THR A 235 11.11 37.88 19.91
C THR A 235 12.51 37.36 19.65
N ASN A 236 12.74 36.06 19.93
CA ASN A 236 14.08 35.44 19.75
C ASN A 236 14.66 35.72 18.35
N GLY A 237 13.84 35.66 17.30
CA GLY A 237 14.26 35.98 15.93
C GLY A 237 14.68 37.45 15.74
N LEU A 238 14.02 38.38 16.44
CA LEU A 238 14.45 39.79 16.43
C LEU A 238 15.76 40.00 17.17
N GLU A 239 15.92 39.32 18.30
CA GLU A 239 17.13 39.37 19.12
C GLU A 239 18.33 38.84 18.35
N ILE A 240 18.23 37.65 17.78
CA ILE A 240 19.27 37.09 16.91
C ILE A 240 19.66 38.06 15.79
N SER A 241 18.64 38.70 15.16
CA SER A 241 18.88 39.69 14.07
C SER A 241 19.56 40.98 14.55
N GLN A 242 19.36 41.38 15.80
CA GLN A 242 19.94 42.58 16.43
C GLN A 242 21.26 42.27 17.16
N GLY A 243 21.50 40.97 17.46
CA GLY A 243 22.72 40.52 18.15
C GLY A 243 22.60 40.57 19.67
N THR A 244 21.39 40.70 20.22
CA THR A 244 21.07 40.51 21.64
C THR A 244 21.00 39.02 21.98
N ASP A 245 20.85 38.66 23.24
CA ASP A 245 20.85 37.30 23.75
C ASP A 245 19.42 36.90 24.14
N PRO A 246 18.76 35.96 23.41
CA PRO A 246 17.39 35.54 23.67
C PRO A 246 17.10 34.98 25.08
N GLU A 247 18.12 34.67 25.87
CA GLU A 247 17.99 34.20 27.25
C GLU A 247 18.27 35.31 28.28
N ASN A 248 18.54 36.54 27.85
CA ASN A 248 18.98 37.61 28.73
C ASN A 248 18.31 38.94 28.41
N ALA A 249 17.24 39.25 29.07
CA ALA A 249 16.39 40.42 28.90
C ALA A 249 17.12 41.80 28.93
N ASP A 250 18.38 41.89 29.31
CA ASP A 250 19.21 43.11 29.41
C ASP A 250 20.64 42.74 28.96
N SER A 251 20.88 42.74 27.66
CA SER A 251 22.10 42.23 27.04
C SER A 251 23.35 43.04 27.41
N ASP A 252 23.26 44.37 27.64
CA ASP A 252 24.40 45.20 27.99
C ASP A 252 24.48 45.53 29.51
N SER A 253 23.50 45.07 30.28
CA SER A 253 23.45 45.16 31.76
C SER A 253 23.38 46.61 32.28
N ASP A 254 22.64 47.48 31.59
CA ASP A 254 22.47 48.89 31.99
C ASP A 254 21.21 49.18 32.83
N GLY A 255 20.33 48.16 32.96
CA GLY A 255 19.09 48.19 33.75
C GLY A 255 17.84 48.53 32.93
N LEU A 256 17.94 48.63 31.60
CA LEU A 256 16.80 48.57 30.67
C LEU A 256 16.75 47.20 30.03
N GLU A 257 15.55 46.75 29.74
CA GLU A 257 15.31 45.51 28.97
C GLU A 257 15.47 45.82 27.47
N ASP A 258 16.07 44.91 26.69
CA ASP A 258 16.38 45.08 25.28
C ASP A 258 15.12 45.45 24.47
N GLY A 259 13.95 44.83 24.74
CA GLY A 259 12.68 45.18 24.17
C GLY A 259 12.20 46.59 24.52
N ALA A 260 12.45 47.08 25.75
CA ALA A 260 12.15 48.43 26.15
C ALA A 260 13.06 49.43 25.42
N GLU A 261 14.32 49.10 25.24
CA GLU A 261 15.28 49.92 24.50
C GLU A 261 14.90 50.00 23.01
N ALA A 262 14.63 48.87 22.37
CA ALA A 262 14.29 48.81 20.94
C ALA A 262 12.99 49.56 20.62
N PHE A 263 11.94 49.43 21.44
CA PHE A 263 10.61 49.92 21.10
C PHE A 263 10.22 51.22 21.80
N THR A 264 10.67 51.45 23.05
CA THR A 264 10.22 52.59 23.88
C THR A 264 11.23 53.70 23.88
N TYR A 265 12.47 53.44 24.26
CA TYR A 265 13.47 54.47 24.48
C TYR A 265 14.29 54.75 23.24
N ARG A 266 14.38 53.80 22.31
CA ARG A 266 15.17 53.93 21.07
C ARG A 266 16.66 54.07 21.35
N THR A 267 17.15 53.45 22.41
CA THR A 267 18.56 53.27 22.74
C THR A 267 19.10 52.03 22.04
N ASN A 268 20.34 51.70 22.25
CA ASN A 268 20.97 50.52 21.65
C ASN A 268 21.19 49.42 22.67
N PRO A 269 20.46 48.29 22.61
CA PRO A 269 20.49 47.24 23.62
C PRO A 269 21.85 46.50 23.78
N LEU A 270 22.86 46.89 23.04
CA LEU A 270 24.22 46.36 23.13
C LEU A 270 25.23 47.43 23.65
N ILE A 271 24.77 48.59 24.06
CA ILE A 271 25.64 49.70 24.48
C ILE A 271 25.04 50.44 25.68
N ALA A 272 25.45 50.12 26.87
CA ALA A 272 24.96 50.62 28.15
C ALA A 272 24.91 52.18 28.32
N ASP A 273 25.54 52.92 27.46
CA ASP A 273 25.53 54.40 27.40
C ASP A 273 25.49 54.79 25.91
N THR A 274 24.27 54.85 25.37
CA THR A 274 24.00 55.04 23.93
C THR A 274 24.56 56.37 23.41
N ASP A 275 24.54 57.45 24.20
CA ASP A 275 24.96 58.76 23.76
C ASP A 275 26.40 59.15 24.18
N GLY A 276 27.06 58.33 25.02
CA GLY A 276 28.42 58.55 25.49
C GLY A 276 28.54 59.69 26.53
N GLY A 277 27.43 60.02 27.22
CA GLY A 277 27.34 61.07 28.24
C GLY A 277 28.02 60.75 29.55
N GLY A 278 28.30 59.43 29.78
CA GLY A 278 28.94 58.92 30.96
C GLY A 278 28.03 58.44 32.07
N MET A 279 26.70 58.34 31.78
CA MET A 279 25.70 57.71 32.59
C MET A 279 25.04 56.61 31.75
N ASN A 280 24.69 55.49 32.35
CA ASN A 280 23.98 54.41 31.63
C ASN A 280 22.56 54.82 31.29
N ASP A 281 22.03 54.29 30.17
CA ASP A 281 20.70 54.65 29.66
C ASP A 281 19.61 54.38 30.70
N GLY A 282 19.70 53.24 31.44
CA GLY A 282 18.80 52.91 32.52
C GLY A 282 18.85 53.90 33.72
N ASP A 283 20.02 54.31 34.11
CA ASP A 283 20.19 55.35 35.13
C ASP A 283 19.64 56.71 34.66
N GLU A 284 19.84 57.07 33.39
CA GLU A 284 19.31 58.32 32.83
C GLU A 284 17.79 58.38 32.84
N ILE A 285 17.15 57.24 32.42
CA ILE A 285 15.68 57.11 32.52
C ILE A 285 15.21 57.22 33.96
N GLY A 286 15.92 56.58 34.92
CA GLY A 286 15.64 56.68 36.36
C GLY A 286 15.73 58.07 36.92
N PHE A 287 16.64 58.93 36.42
CA PHE A 287 16.77 60.33 36.78
C PHE A 287 15.90 61.29 35.96
N GLY A 288 15.24 60.78 34.88
CA GLY A 288 14.38 61.59 34.00
C GLY A 288 15.15 62.39 32.98
N SER A 289 16.40 62.04 32.72
CA SER A 289 17.21 62.56 31.59
C SER A 289 16.91 61.83 30.29
N ASN A 290 17.56 62.23 29.20
CA ASN A 290 17.28 61.67 27.90
C ASN A 290 18.51 60.82 27.44
N PRO A 291 18.41 59.48 27.39
CA PRO A 291 19.55 58.57 27.11
C PRO A 291 20.10 58.67 25.68
N ARG A 292 19.65 59.65 24.92
CA ARG A 292 20.09 59.90 23.53
C ARG A 292 20.65 61.34 23.36
N ARG A 293 20.96 62.01 24.46
CA ARG A 293 21.53 63.35 24.46
C ARG A 293 22.48 63.54 25.63
N PRO A 294 23.79 63.60 25.37
CA PRO A 294 24.82 63.76 26.40
C PRO A 294 24.71 65.08 27.18
#